data_0a9a54da9c06ae1b815cb0d3dc36a0e8
#
_entry.id   0a9a54da9c06ae1b815cb0d3dc36a0e8
#
_cell.length_a   1.000
_cell.length_b   1.000
_cell.length_c   1.000
_cell.angle_alpha   90.00
_cell.angle_beta   90.00
_cell.angle_gamma   90.00
#
_symmetry.space_group_name_H-M   'P 1'
#
loop_
_entity.id
_entity.type
_entity.pdbx_description
1 polymer ?
#
loop_
_entity_poly.entity_id
_entity_poly.type
_entity_poly.pdbx_seq_one_letter_code
_entity_poly.pdbx_strand_id
1 'polypeptide(L)'
;FLSPERSLDRKIKEAFLSLWLEARLTKREILKLYLDRAYMGAGTVGVDAAAQYYFGKSIRDVSLAEAAMLAGLFKAPTRFAPHANLPAARARANEVLDNMVEAGFLTEGEVYGARQHPATVIDKSDDYVPNYFLDWAFGEVQRLVNGKDFVLTVRTTIDTNLQKGAESIMEATLRQEGRQYGASQAAMVVLEHDGAVRTMIGGRDYGESQFNRATDALRQPGSSFKPFVYLAALERGYTPDSVIVDAPITLGNWSPKNYGRSYAGRVTLMTALTKSINTVPVRLSLAIGRDAIAETAHKAGIRSNLLSTKSLPLGTSEVTVLDMASAYASFANGGKRAEPYGILEIRNSQGELIYQHDRDAKPPERIADPVHIAELNSMLSNVVEHGTARRAQLDFTIAAGKTGTTQAYRDAWFIGFTRKYSAAVWVGNDNFQPTRRMTGGSIPAQTWKKVMSIAHTEQDILPIPGALDPRGVMSGVRPVPVASSDDPDELPAEPATVVRSSTLSKPMLETLDRLDELFTTLSPVSSRTSVS
;
A
#
# COMPACT_ATOMS: atom_id res chain seq x y z
N PHE A 1 22.62 -5.81 10.67
CA PHE A 1 22.98 -7.12 11.26
C PHE A 1 21.82 -7.80 11.99
N LEU A 2 20.76 -7.07 12.39
CA LEU A 2 19.60 -7.61 13.10
C LEU A 2 18.32 -7.11 12.44
N SER A 3 17.21 -7.86 12.58
CA SER A 3 15.92 -7.46 12.02
C SER A 3 15.42 -6.16 12.67
N PRO A 4 14.69 -5.30 11.93
CA PRO A 4 14.17 -4.04 12.48
C PRO A 4 13.04 -4.21 13.51
N GLU A 5 12.52 -5.43 13.72
CA GLU A 5 11.46 -5.69 14.68
C GLU A 5 11.89 -5.45 16.13
N ARG A 6 11.00 -4.83 16.92
CA ARG A 6 11.20 -4.60 18.36
C ARG A 6 10.78 -5.82 19.17
N SER A 7 11.66 -6.83 19.26
CA SER A 7 11.43 -8.06 20.02
C SER A 7 12.44 -8.25 21.13
N LEU A 8 12.09 -9.04 22.15
CA LEU A 8 13.01 -9.41 23.23
C LEU A 8 14.19 -10.23 22.69
N ASP A 9 13.92 -11.13 21.75
CA ASP A 9 14.94 -11.93 21.04
C ASP A 9 15.99 -11.04 20.37
N ARG A 10 15.56 -9.98 19.68
CA ARG A 10 16.47 -8.99 19.10
C ARG A 10 17.33 -8.30 20.18
N LYS A 11 16.79 -7.94 21.31
CA LYS A 11 17.54 -7.32 22.41
C LYS A 11 18.60 -8.26 23.00
N ILE A 12 18.30 -9.55 23.09
CA ILE A 12 19.27 -10.57 23.52
C ILE A 12 20.40 -10.67 22.48
N LYS A 13 20.06 -10.74 21.19
CA LYS A 13 21.05 -10.78 20.10
C LYS A 13 21.90 -9.50 20.05
N GLU A 14 21.31 -8.31 20.28
CA GLU A 14 22.04 -7.05 20.41
C GLU A 14 23.08 -7.11 21.53
N ALA A 15 22.71 -7.61 22.70
CA ALA A 15 23.62 -7.72 23.85
C ALA A 15 24.80 -8.66 23.54
N PHE A 16 24.54 -9.85 22.98
CA PHE A 16 25.59 -10.78 22.57
C PHE A 16 26.51 -10.19 21.50
N LEU A 17 25.94 -9.51 20.49
CA LEU A 17 26.70 -8.88 19.42
C LEU A 17 27.59 -7.76 19.98
N SER A 18 27.08 -6.97 20.93
CA SER A 18 27.85 -5.91 21.58
C SER A 18 29.06 -6.46 22.33
N LEU A 19 28.87 -7.52 23.13
CA LEU A 19 29.97 -8.18 23.83
C LEU A 19 30.99 -8.80 22.86
N TRP A 20 30.53 -9.38 21.77
CA TRP A 20 31.40 -9.94 20.74
C TRP A 20 32.23 -8.87 20.03
N LEU A 21 31.62 -7.72 19.70
CA LEU A 21 32.32 -6.58 19.09
C LEU A 21 33.39 -6.02 20.05
N GLU A 22 33.05 -5.83 21.34
CA GLU A 22 33.97 -5.37 22.38
C GLU A 22 35.18 -6.31 22.57
N ALA A 23 34.96 -7.64 22.41
CA ALA A 23 36.04 -8.63 22.53
C ALA A 23 36.95 -8.70 21.30
N ARG A 24 36.51 -8.21 20.13
CA ARG A 24 37.20 -8.38 18.84
C ARG A 24 37.73 -7.08 18.25
N LEU A 25 37.14 -5.94 18.59
CA LEU A 25 37.45 -4.64 18.02
C LEU A 25 37.91 -3.65 19.08
N THR A 26 38.80 -2.79 18.71
CA THR A 26 39.19 -1.63 19.53
C THR A 26 38.03 -0.61 19.58
N LYS A 27 37.99 0.23 20.61
CA LYS A 27 37.01 1.33 20.69
C LYS A 27 37.01 2.24 19.45
N ARG A 28 38.17 2.46 18.85
CA ARG A 28 38.31 3.25 17.62
C ARG A 28 37.66 2.57 16.42
N GLU A 29 37.83 1.27 16.30
CA GLU A 29 37.19 0.50 15.22
C GLU A 29 35.66 0.40 15.41
N ILE A 30 35.19 0.23 16.66
CA ILE A 30 33.75 0.27 16.97
C ILE A 30 33.17 1.64 16.63
N LEU A 31 33.83 2.73 17.01
CA LEU A 31 33.39 4.09 16.69
C LEU A 31 33.36 4.31 15.17
N LYS A 32 34.43 3.87 14.46
CA LYS A 32 34.44 3.94 13.00
C LYS A 32 33.27 3.20 12.38
N LEU A 33 33.05 1.95 12.80
CA LEU A 33 31.91 1.14 12.34
C LEU A 33 30.56 1.81 12.59
N TYR A 34 30.41 2.45 13.76
CA TYR A 34 29.20 3.20 14.11
C TYR A 34 29.01 4.42 13.20
N LEU A 35 30.05 5.22 12.98
CA LEU A 35 30.01 6.39 12.11
C LEU A 35 29.76 6.04 10.64
N ASP A 36 30.29 4.90 10.17
CA ASP A 36 30.13 4.44 8.80
C ASP A 36 28.72 3.84 8.53
N ARG A 37 27.98 3.44 9.58
CA ARG A 37 26.73 2.69 9.44
C ARG A 37 25.49 3.38 10.00
N ALA A 38 25.67 4.49 10.69
CA ALA A 38 24.53 5.22 11.25
C ALA A 38 23.71 5.89 10.16
N TYR A 39 22.40 5.80 10.27
CA TYR A 39 21.48 6.56 9.43
C TYR A 39 21.54 8.04 9.81
N MET A 40 21.75 8.89 8.80
CA MET A 40 22.01 10.33 8.98
C MET A 40 20.92 11.23 8.39
N GLY A 41 19.76 10.66 8.05
CA GLY A 41 18.66 11.39 7.39
C GLY A 41 18.83 11.43 5.87
N ALA A 42 17.75 11.81 5.15
CA ALA A 42 17.73 11.94 3.69
C ALA A 42 18.24 10.70 2.92
N GLY A 43 18.01 9.49 3.44
CA GLY A 43 18.51 8.26 2.83
C GLY A 43 20.01 8.02 2.96
N THR A 44 20.76 8.88 3.67
CA THR A 44 22.19 8.73 3.82
C THR A 44 22.58 7.83 4.98
N VAL A 45 23.52 6.91 4.76
CA VAL A 45 24.09 6.01 5.76
C VAL A 45 25.58 6.28 5.86
N GLY A 46 26.04 6.59 7.07
CA GLY A 46 27.40 6.99 7.35
C GLY A 46 27.65 8.50 7.25
N VAL A 47 28.61 8.98 8.06
CA VAL A 47 28.88 10.42 8.19
C VAL A 47 29.52 11.02 6.94
N ASP A 48 30.30 10.25 6.16
CA ASP A 48 30.89 10.75 4.92
C ASP A 48 29.84 10.94 3.83
N ALA A 49 28.93 9.98 3.66
CA ALA A 49 27.79 10.13 2.76
C ALA A 49 26.90 11.32 3.14
N ALA A 50 26.66 11.54 4.44
CA ALA A 50 25.92 12.69 4.94
C ALA A 50 26.64 14.01 4.67
N ALA A 51 27.98 14.07 4.86
CA ALA A 51 28.79 15.26 4.55
C ALA A 51 28.72 15.60 3.06
N GLN A 52 28.83 14.60 2.19
CA GLN A 52 28.65 14.76 0.74
C GLN A 52 27.25 15.26 0.40
N TYR A 53 26.22 14.66 1.01
CA TYR A 53 24.85 15.02 0.74
C TYR A 53 24.51 16.44 1.19
N TYR A 54 24.81 16.78 2.46
CA TYR A 54 24.40 18.07 3.03
C TYR A 54 25.33 19.21 2.66
N PHE A 55 26.65 18.96 2.47
CA PHE A 55 27.64 20.00 2.31
C PHE A 55 28.48 19.89 1.02
N GLY A 56 28.34 18.78 0.23
CA GLY A 56 29.06 18.55 -1.02
C GLY A 56 30.58 18.33 -0.83
N LYS A 57 30.99 17.89 0.34
CA LYS A 57 32.42 17.69 0.66
C LYS A 57 32.64 16.42 1.50
N SER A 58 33.88 15.93 1.51
CA SER A 58 34.26 14.81 2.38
C SER A 58 34.10 15.18 3.85
N ILE A 59 33.81 14.19 4.70
CA ILE A 59 33.77 14.34 6.16
C ILE A 59 35.10 14.88 6.72
N ARG A 60 36.20 14.75 6.00
CA ARG A 60 37.51 15.26 6.40
C ARG A 60 37.64 16.76 6.23
N ASP A 61 36.80 17.35 5.39
CA ASP A 61 36.88 18.76 4.98
C ASP A 61 35.74 19.60 5.60
N VAL A 62 34.90 19.00 6.45
CA VAL A 62 33.82 19.72 7.13
C VAL A 62 34.36 20.68 8.18
N SER A 63 33.73 21.84 8.30
CA SER A 63 33.98 22.80 9.37
C SER A 63 33.48 22.30 10.72
N LEU A 64 33.87 22.95 11.81
CA LEU A 64 33.38 22.64 13.15
C LEU A 64 31.83 22.77 13.25
N ALA A 65 31.25 23.78 12.62
CA ALA A 65 29.81 23.98 12.59
C ALA A 65 29.08 22.84 11.83
N GLU A 66 29.67 22.38 10.72
CA GLU A 66 29.14 21.27 9.93
C GLU A 66 29.29 19.94 10.69
N ALA A 67 30.44 19.70 11.33
CA ALA A 67 30.64 18.52 12.17
C ALA A 67 29.67 18.45 13.34
N ALA A 68 29.43 19.58 14.02
CA ALA A 68 28.44 19.68 15.09
C ALA A 68 27.00 19.41 14.59
N MET A 69 26.67 19.87 13.38
CA MET A 69 25.38 19.61 12.75
C MET A 69 25.21 18.11 12.44
N LEU A 70 26.20 17.43 11.87
CA LEU A 70 26.18 15.99 11.66
C LEU A 70 26.08 15.22 12.97
N ALA A 71 26.82 15.61 13.99
CA ALA A 71 26.74 15.01 15.32
C ALA A 71 25.33 15.16 15.94
N GLY A 72 24.68 16.28 15.66
CA GLY A 72 23.30 16.53 16.08
C GLY A 72 22.28 15.55 15.52
N LEU A 73 22.51 15.00 14.32
CA LEU A 73 21.61 14.05 13.64
C LEU A 73 21.46 12.72 14.36
N PHE A 74 22.48 12.25 15.09
CA PHE A 74 22.42 10.97 15.81
C PHE A 74 21.28 10.90 16.84
N LYS A 75 20.79 12.03 17.33
CA LYS A 75 19.67 12.08 18.29
C LYS A 75 18.33 11.77 17.62
N ALA A 76 18.07 12.33 16.44
CA ALA A 76 16.86 12.14 15.67
C ALA A 76 17.12 12.60 14.20
N PRO A 77 17.64 11.71 13.34
CA PRO A 77 18.13 12.07 12.01
C PRO A 77 17.10 12.78 11.13
N THR A 78 15.86 12.31 11.13
CA THR A 78 14.79 12.90 10.34
C THR A 78 14.31 14.24 10.90
N ARG A 79 14.22 14.37 12.24
CA ARG A 79 13.76 15.60 12.89
C ARG A 79 14.73 16.75 12.72
N PHE A 80 16.03 16.44 12.77
CA PHE A 80 17.11 17.42 12.69
C PHE A 80 17.78 17.45 11.32
N ALA A 81 17.21 16.77 10.32
CA ALA A 81 17.71 16.82 8.94
C ALA A 81 17.75 18.26 8.41
N PRO A 82 18.91 18.79 8.04
CA PRO A 82 19.06 20.20 7.70
C PRO A 82 18.24 20.66 6.49
N HIS A 83 18.04 19.77 5.51
CA HIS A 83 17.23 20.04 4.32
C HIS A 83 15.73 20.19 4.65
N ALA A 84 15.26 19.52 5.71
CA ALA A 84 13.85 19.57 6.11
C ALA A 84 13.57 20.67 7.14
N ASN A 85 14.51 20.92 8.06
CA ASN A 85 14.33 21.91 9.14
C ASN A 85 15.67 22.50 9.57
N LEU A 86 16.22 23.39 8.76
CA LEU A 86 17.52 24.03 9.02
C LEU A 86 17.58 24.79 10.37
N PRO A 87 16.52 25.52 10.83
CA PRO A 87 16.55 26.14 12.15
C PRO A 87 16.69 25.14 13.30
N ALA A 88 15.98 24.01 13.26
CA ALA A 88 16.10 22.96 14.28
C ALA A 88 17.47 22.26 14.23
N ALA A 89 18.01 22.02 13.03
CA ALA A 89 19.35 21.47 12.84
C ALA A 89 20.43 22.38 13.44
N ARG A 90 20.36 23.70 13.20
CA ARG A 90 21.29 24.69 13.78
C ARG A 90 21.15 24.79 15.30
N ALA A 91 19.93 24.80 15.83
CA ALA A 91 19.71 24.80 17.28
C ALA A 91 20.34 23.55 17.92
N ARG A 92 20.16 22.38 17.31
CA ARG A 92 20.77 21.14 17.80
C ARG A 92 22.29 21.12 17.68
N ALA A 93 22.86 21.67 16.60
CA ALA A 93 24.31 21.82 16.44
C ALA A 93 24.90 22.72 17.56
N ASN A 94 24.21 23.80 17.94
CA ASN A 94 24.62 24.65 19.04
C ASN A 94 24.62 23.92 20.39
N GLU A 95 23.62 23.06 20.68
CA GLU A 95 23.63 22.20 21.87
C GLU A 95 24.85 21.25 21.86
N VAL A 96 25.24 20.71 20.70
CA VAL A 96 26.41 19.84 20.57
C VAL A 96 27.67 20.63 20.90
N LEU A 97 27.80 21.85 20.38
CA LEU A 97 28.95 22.72 20.64
C LEU A 97 29.07 23.10 22.12
N ASP A 98 27.94 23.41 22.79
CA ASP A 98 27.90 23.68 24.23
C ASP A 98 28.38 22.46 25.06
N ASN A 99 27.88 21.28 24.74
CA ASN A 99 28.27 20.02 25.40
C ASN A 99 29.80 19.74 25.21
N MET A 100 30.36 20.11 24.07
CA MET A 100 31.79 19.93 23.82
C MET A 100 32.65 20.91 24.65
N VAL A 101 32.17 22.12 24.93
CA VAL A 101 32.83 23.04 25.86
C VAL A 101 32.74 22.52 27.29
N GLU A 102 31.54 22.07 27.74
CA GLU A 102 31.37 21.47 29.07
C GLU A 102 32.30 20.26 29.28
N ALA A 103 32.46 19.44 28.24
CA ALA A 103 33.32 18.25 28.27
C ALA A 103 34.81 18.60 28.14
N GLY A 104 35.19 19.86 27.93
CA GLY A 104 36.55 20.30 27.80
C GLY A 104 37.26 19.97 26.47
N PHE A 105 36.46 19.61 25.43
CA PHE A 105 37.01 19.32 24.10
C PHE A 105 37.19 20.58 23.23
N LEU A 106 36.44 21.64 23.50
CA LEU A 106 36.50 22.92 22.81
C LEU A 106 36.55 24.09 23.78
N THR A 107 37.09 25.21 23.31
CA THR A 107 37.06 26.51 24.00
C THR A 107 35.83 27.31 23.57
N GLU A 108 35.37 28.25 24.41
CA GLU A 108 34.27 29.15 24.06
C GLU A 108 34.59 30.01 22.82
N GLY A 109 35.87 30.36 22.60
CA GLY A 109 36.30 31.09 21.40
C GLY A 109 36.13 30.35 20.10
N GLU A 110 36.43 29.03 20.09
CA GLU A 110 36.18 28.14 18.93
C GLU A 110 34.70 28.00 18.63
N VAL A 111 33.89 27.84 19.67
CA VAL A 111 32.43 27.77 19.54
C VAL A 111 31.84 29.09 19.06
N TYR A 112 32.33 30.22 19.55
CA TYR A 112 31.91 31.52 19.06
C TYR A 112 32.20 31.68 17.55
N GLY A 113 33.42 31.29 17.09
CA GLY A 113 33.76 31.26 15.68
C GLY A 113 32.86 30.39 14.83
N ALA A 114 32.52 29.17 15.32
CA ALA A 114 31.60 28.25 14.63
C ALA A 114 30.17 28.81 14.53
N ARG A 115 29.71 29.55 15.54
CA ARG A 115 28.38 30.20 15.54
C ARG A 115 28.31 31.42 14.62
N GLN A 116 29.41 32.15 14.43
CA GLN A 116 29.47 33.24 13.48
C GLN A 116 29.44 32.76 12.02
N HIS A 117 29.92 31.54 11.77
CA HIS A 117 29.93 30.92 10.46
C HIS A 117 29.16 29.60 10.50
N PRO A 118 27.81 29.64 10.64
CA PRO A 118 27.01 28.44 10.76
C PRO A 118 27.05 27.62 9.47
N ALA A 119 26.86 26.31 9.60
CA ALA A 119 26.84 25.40 8.47
C ALA A 119 25.87 25.86 7.37
N THR A 120 26.39 25.90 6.13
CA THR A 120 25.61 26.17 4.93
C THR A 120 25.28 24.84 4.25
N VAL A 121 24.03 24.58 4.07
CA VAL A 121 23.52 23.32 3.49
C VAL A 121 23.23 23.55 2.01
N ILE A 122 23.65 22.59 1.18
CA ILE A 122 23.29 22.59 -0.24
C ILE A 122 21.78 22.38 -0.33
N ASP A 123 21.11 23.26 -1.05
CA ASP A 123 19.68 23.09 -1.33
C ASP A 123 19.51 21.94 -2.33
N LYS A 124 19.06 20.81 -1.81
CA LYS A 124 18.71 19.60 -2.56
C LYS A 124 17.22 19.30 -2.41
N SER A 125 16.42 20.36 -2.39
CA SER A 125 14.96 20.23 -2.28
C SER A 125 14.35 19.28 -3.33
N ASP A 126 15.05 19.02 -4.41
CA ASP A 126 14.66 18.11 -5.48
C ASP A 126 15.15 16.66 -5.30
N ASP A 127 16.13 16.39 -4.42
CA ASP A 127 16.68 15.05 -4.17
C ASP A 127 15.82 14.27 -3.14
N TYR A 128 14.62 13.95 -3.54
CA TYR A 128 13.70 13.12 -2.75
C TYR A 128 14.09 11.64 -2.81
N VAL A 129 14.13 10.95 -1.64
CA VAL A 129 14.51 9.54 -1.54
C VAL A 129 13.35 8.72 -0.94
N PRO A 130 12.69 7.86 -1.72
CA PRO A 130 11.60 6.99 -1.24
C PRO A 130 12.16 5.75 -0.51
N ASN A 131 12.66 5.93 0.71
CA ASN A 131 13.47 4.95 1.43
C ASN A 131 12.82 3.56 1.58
N TYR A 132 11.56 3.47 1.98
CA TYR A 132 10.86 2.17 2.09
C TYR A 132 10.76 1.43 0.76
N PHE A 133 10.53 2.17 -0.33
CA PHE A 133 10.50 1.58 -1.66
C PHE A 133 11.90 1.11 -2.08
N LEU A 134 12.93 1.92 -1.84
CA LEU A 134 14.31 1.58 -2.24
C LEU A 134 14.85 0.37 -1.49
N ASP A 135 14.55 0.24 -0.19
CA ASP A 135 14.94 -0.96 0.59
C ASP A 135 14.29 -2.22 0.03
N TRP A 136 12.98 -2.15 -0.27
CA TRP A 136 12.27 -3.25 -0.89
C TRP A 136 12.80 -3.56 -2.30
N ALA A 137 12.99 -2.54 -3.15
CA ALA A 137 13.52 -2.67 -4.50
C ALA A 137 14.95 -3.22 -4.53
N PHE A 138 15.78 -2.87 -3.55
CA PHE A 138 17.11 -3.42 -3.40
C PHE A 138 17.09 -4.94 -3.16
N GLY A 139 16.17 -5.42 -2.32
CA GLY A 139 15.91 -6.86 -2.15
C GLY A 139 15.50 -7.55 -3.45
N GLU A 140 14.67 -6.89 -4.28
CA GLU A 140 14.29 -7.39 -5.60
C GLU A 140 15.50 -7.43 -6.56
N VAL A 141 16.35 -6.40 -6.58
CA VAL A 141 17.58 -6.39 -7.38
C VAL A 141 18.48 -7.56 -6.99
N GLN A 142 18.71 -7.80 -5.70
CA GLN A 142 19.52 -8.93 -5.23
C GLN A 142 18.98 -10.29 -5.69
N ARG A 143 17.65 -10.43 -5.78
CA ARG A 143 17.00 -11.64 -6.27
C ARG A 143 17.12 -11.80 -7.79
N LEU A 144 17.10 -10.69 -8.55
CA LEU A 144 17.13 -10.70 -10.01
C LEU A 144 18.55 -10.84 -10.58
N VAL A 145 19.57 -10.38 -9.84
CA VAL A 145 20.97 -10.38 -10.31
C VAL A 145 21.76 -11.47 -9.59
N ASN A 146 22.04 -12.56 -10.29
CA ASN A 146 22.89 -13.67 -9.81
C ASN A 146 24.41 -13.37 -9.96
N GLY A 147 24.82 -12.11 -9.96
CA GLY A 147 26.13 -11.72 -10.43
C GLY A 147 27.05 -11.10 -9.37
N LYS A 148 28.32 -10.95 -9.77
CA LYS A 148 29.41 -10.38 -9.01
C LYS A 148 29.60 -8.89 -9.30
N ASP A 149 28.69 -8.26 -10.05
CA ASP A 149 28.79 -6.85 -10.40
C ASP A 149 28.42 -5.99 -9.21
N PHE A 150 29.35 -5.15 -8.77
CA PHE A 150 29.18 -4.29 -7.60
C PHE A 150 28.57 -2.92 -7.93
N VAL A 151 28.49 -2.55 -9.20
CA VAL A 151 27.94 -1.28 -9.68
C VAL A 151 26.84 -1.56 -10.69
N LEU A 152 25.61 -1.22 -10.31
CA LEU A 152 24.43 -1.40 -11.14
C LEU A 152 23.69 -0.08 -11.32
N THR A 153 23.19 0.16 -12.52
CA THR A 153 22.21 1.21 -12.80
C THR A 153 20.82 0.55 -12.88
N VAL A 154 19.92 0.99 -12.01
CA VAL A 154 18.59 0.41 -11.88
C VAL A 154 17.53 1.45 -12.19
N ARG A 155 16.64 1.16 -13.15
CA ARG A 155 15.43 1.94 -13.41
C ARG A 155 14.26 1.29 -12.71
N THR A 156 13.58 2.04 -11.86
CA THR A 156 12.49 1.57 -11.01
C THR A 156 11.12 1.99 -11.53
N THR A 157 10.07 1.42 -10.92
CA THR A 157 8.66 1.73 -11.24
C THR A 157 8.12 2.93 -10.46
N ILE A 158 8.84 3.42 -9.44
CA ILE A 158 8.35 4.46 -8.52
C ILE A 158 7.94 5.74 -9.26
N ASP A 159 6.80 6.29 -8.90
CA ASP A 159 6.39 7.64 -9.27
C ASP A 159 6.73 8.58 -8.09
N THR A 160 7.79 9.35 -8.24
CA THR A 160 8.28 10.21 -7.14
C THR A 160 7.32 11.34 -6.78
N ASN A 161 6.51 11.83 -7.72
CA ASN A 161 5.51 12.88 -7.47
C ASN A 161 4.32 12.31 -6.69
N LEU A 162 3.82 11.14 -7.11
CA LEU A 162 2.76 10.43 -6.41
C LEU A 162 3.21 10.00 -5.02
N GLN A 163 4.44 9.51 -4.88
CA GLN A 163 5.02 9.10 -3.60
C GLN A 163 5.09 10.27 -2.62
N LYS A 164 5.67 11.42 -3.03
CA LYS A 164 5.74 12.66 -2.21
C LYS A 164 4.34 13.12 -1.78
N GLY A 165 3.41 13.14 -2.73
CA GLY A 165 2.03 13.53 -2.47
C GLY A 165 1.32 12.60 -1.49
N ALA A 166 1.49 11.29 -1.65
CA ALA A 166 0.90 10.27 -0.78
C ALA A 166 1.47 10.33 0.64
N GLU A 167 2.79 10.50 0.80
CA GLU A 167 3.43 10.70 2.11
C GLU A 167 2.91 11.94 2.83
N SER A 168 2.81 13.07 2.11
CA SER A 168 2.27 14.32 2.65
C SER A 168 0.81 14.16 3.11
N ILE A 169 -0.03 13.48 2.32
CA ILE A 169 -1.41 13.19 2.66
C ILE A 169 -1.49 12.29 3.90
N MET A 170 -0.68 11.23 3.94
CA MET A 170 -0.64 10.27 5.05
C MET A 170 -0.23 10.94 6.35
N GLU A 171 0.88 11.70 6.35
CA GLU A 171 1.36 12.43 7.52
C GLU A 171 0.36 13.48 7.99
N ALA A 172 -0.20 14.27 7.07
CA ALA A 172 -1.23 15.27 7.41
C ALA A 172 -2.44 14.59 8.07
N THR A 173 -2.88 13.46 7.55
CA THR A 173 -4.03 12.71 8.08
C THR A 173 -3.75 12.15 9.47
N LEU A 174 -2.59 11.50 9.67
CA LEU A 174 -2.20 10.99 10.98
C LEU A 174 -2.02 12.09 12.02
N ARG A 175 -1.49 13.24 11.63
CA ARG A 175 -1.29 14.39 12.51
C ARG A 175 -2.64 15.03 12.92
N GLN A 176 -3.57 15.17 12.00
CA GLN A 176 -4.87 15.81 12.24
C GLN A 176 -5.85 14.90 12.97
N GLU A 177 -5.97 13.65 12.52
CA GLU A 177 -7.02 12.73 12.98
C GLU A 177 -6.48 11.56 13.81
N GLY A 178 -5.20 11.17 13.64
CA GLY A 178 -4.60 10.00 14.28
C GLY A 178 -4.71 10.04 15.81
N ARG A 179 -4.50 11.20 16.43
CA ARG A 179 -4.64 11.37 17.90
C ARG A 179 -6.07 11.12 18.38
N GLN A 180 -7.08 11.58 17.64
CA GLN A 180 -8.48 11.38 17.98
C GLN A 180 -8.82 9.89 18.02
N TYR A 181 -8.30 9.12 17.06
CA TYR A 181 -8.52 7.69 16.97
C TYR A 181 -7.50 6.86 17.76
N GLY A 182 -6.47 7.45 18.34
CA GLY A 182 -5.40 6.71 19.02
C GLY A 182 -4.61 5.82 18.05
N ALA A 183 -4.45 6.27 16.80
CA ALA A 183 -3.66 5.60 15.79
C ALA A 183 -2.31 6.32 15.62
N SER A 184 -1.22 5.56 15.60
CA SER A 184 0.15 6.10 15.54
C SER A 184 0.87 5.78 14.24
N GLN A 185 0.45 4.74 13.52
CA GLN A 185 1.11 4.25 12.33
C GLN A 185 0.12 4.02 11.18
N ALA A 186 0.67 4.07 9.96
CA ALA A 186 -0.04 3.70 8.75
C ALA A 186 0.95 3.14 7.72
N ALA A 187 0.43 2.39 6.76
CA ALA A 187 1.17 1.94 5.59
C ALA A 187 0.25 2.00 4.37
N MET A 188 0.86 2.21 3.20
CA MET A 188 0.13 2.27 1.94
C MET A 188 0.99 1.75 0.80
N VAL A 189 0.36 1.04 -0.13
CA VAL A 189 0.95 0.68 -1.43
C VAL A 189 -0.02 1.07 -2.53
N VAL A 190 0.49 1.70 -3.58
CA VAL A 190 -0.24 1.94 -4.83
C VAL A 190 0.44 1.16 -5.94
N LEU A 191 -0.32 0.32 -6.62
CA LEU A 191 0.11 -0.47 -7.77
C LEU A 191 -0.63 -0.01 -9.03
N GLU A 192 0.02 -0.08 -10.17
CA GLU A 192 -0.72 -0.20 -11.43
C GLU A 192 -1.36 -1.60 -11.53
N HIS A 193 -2.34 -1.72 -12.41
CA HIS A 193 -3.10 -2.95 -12.59
C HIS A 193 -2.27 -4.16 -13.07
N ASP A 194 -1.06 -3.93 -13.60
CA ASP A 194 -0.09 -4.95 -14.01
C ASP A 194 0.83 -5.41 -12.88
N GLY A 195 0.85 -4.71 -11.75
CA GLY A 195 1.69 -4.99 -10.60
C GLY A 195 2.83 -3.99 -10.37
N ALA A 196 3.04 -3.00 -11.25
CA ALA A 196 4.08 -1.98 -11.06
C ALA A 196 3.83 -1.16 -9.78
N VAL A 197 4.75 -1.19 -8.83
CA VAL A 197 4.65 -0.43 -7.58
C VAL A 197 4.99 1.03 -7.85
N ARG A 198 3.98 1.91 -7.76
CA ARG A 198 4.12 3.35 -7.99
C ARG A 198 4.36 4.15 -6.72
N THR A 199 3.88 3.60 -5.58
CA THR A 199 4.03 4.22 -4.26
C THR A 199 4.13 3.14 -3.20
N MET A 200 5.04 3.33 -2.24
CA MET A 200 5.19 2.47 -1.06
C MET A 200 5.52 3.28 0.18
N ILE A 201 4.61 3.30 1.14
CA ILE A 201 4.75 3.95 2.44
C ILE A 201 4.74 2.86 3.51
N GLY A 202 5.88 2.60 4.12
CA GLY A 202 6.04 1.55 5.14
C GLY A 202 5.84 2.03 6.57
N GLY A 203 5.56 3.32 6.78
CA GLY A 203 5.37 3.90 8.11
C GLY A 203 5.32 5.41 8.04
N ARG A 204 5.11 6.04 9.19
CA ARG A 204 5.00 7.49 9.33
C ARG A 204 6.32 8.22 9.08
N ASP A 205 7.41 7.66 9.61
CA ASP A 205 8.75 8.24 9.53
C ASP A 205 9.79 7.13 9.43
N TYR A 206 10.53 7.12 8.31
CA TYR A 206 11.58 6.13 8.05
C TYR A 206 12.76 6.29 9.03
N GLY A 207 13.09 7.52 9.43
CA GLY A 207 14.17 7.78 10.39
C GLY A 207 13.85 7.29 11.80
N GLU A 208 12.58 7.30 12.20
CA GLU A 208 12.15 6.73 13.48
C GLU A 208 12.05 5.20 13.42
N SER A 209 11.67 4.63 12.28
CA SER A 209 11.51 3.20 12.10
C SER A 209 11.67 2.77 10.65
N GLN A 210 12.75 2.03 10.36
CA GLN A 210 13.02 1.44 9.04
C GLN A 210 12.18 0.18 8.77
N PHE A 211 11.39 -0.28 9.75
CA PHE A 211 10.50 -1.42 9.59
C PHE A 211 9.41 -1.10 8.56
N ASN A 212 9.46 -1.77 7.41
CA ASN A 212 8.52 -1.57 6.31
C ASN A 212 7.19 -2.27 6.57
N ARG A 213 6.21 -1.55 7.12
CA ARG A 213 4.89 -2.12 7.43
C ARG A 213 4.09 -2.49 6.19
N ALA A 214 4.51 -2.02 5.01
CA ALA A 214 3.86 -2.38 3.77
C ALA A 214 4.20 -3.81 3.31
N THR A 215 5.41 -4.29 3.62
CA THR A 215 5.95 -5.58 3.16
C THR A 215 6.16 -6.59 4.29
N ASP A 216 6.50 -6.13 5.50
CA ASP A 216 6.99 -6.98 6.59
C ASP A 216 6.00 -7.11 7.76
N ALA A 217 5.04 -6.17 7.91
CA ALA A 217 4.03 -6.27 8.95
C ALA A 217 2.89 -7.20 8.53
N LEU A 218 2.71 -8.27 9.28
CA LEU A 218 1.56 -9.16 9.17
C LEU A 218 0.40 -8.61 10.02
N ARG A 219 -0.73 -8.29 9.39
CA ARG A 219 -1.90 -7.70 10.02
C ARG A 219 -3.19 -8.36 9.54
N GLN A 220 -4.17 -8.50 10.44
CA GLN A 220 -5.45 -9.08 10.07
C GLN A 220 -6.22 -8.13 9.13
N PRO A 221 -6.59 -8.57 7.91
CA PRO A 221 -7.33 -7.74 6.97
C PRO A 221 -8.81 -7.55 7.36
N GLY A 222 -9.34 -8.39 8.24
CA GLY A 222 -10.74 -8.36 8.62
C GLY A 222 -11.66 -8.46 7.39
N SER A 223 -12.72 -7.66 7.36
CA SER A 223 -13.71 -7.72 6.28
C SER A 223 -13.19 -7.39 4.88
N SER A 224 -11.97 -6.86 4.72
CA SER A 224 -11.37 -6.69 3.40
C SER A 224 -10.91 -8.01 2.77
N PHE A 225 -10.89 -9.11 3.51
CA PHE A 225 -10.67 -10.46 3.00
C PHE A 225 -11.92 -11.07 2.32
N LYS A 226 -13.12 -10.56 2.61
CA LYS A 226 -14.39 -11.12 2.10
C LYS A 226 -14.46 -11.27 0.58
N PRO A 227 -13.93 -10.38 -0.27
CA PRO A 227 -13.98 -10.56 -1.72
C PRO A 227 -13.47 -11.91 -2.21
N PHE A 228 -12.47 -12.51 -1.56
CA PHE A 228 -11.98 -13.85 -1.90
C PHE A 228 -13.03 -14.95 -1.62
N VAL A 229 -13.81 -14.79 -0.55
CA VAL A 229 -14.92 -15.71 -0.23
C VAL A 229 -16.01 -15.62 -1.30
N TYR A 230 -16.33 -14.38 -1.73
CA TYR A 230 -17.36 -14.15 -2.73
C TYR A 230 -16.89 -14.61 -4.11
N LEU A 231 -15.63 -14.35 -4.50
CA LEU A 231 -15.08 -14.86 -5.76
C LEU A 231 -15.12 -16.40 -5.80
N ALA A 232 -14.68 -17.07 -4.73
CA ALA A 232 -14.74 -18.53 -4.62
C ALA A 232 -16.18 -19.07 -4.69
N ALA A 233 -17.17 -18.30 -4.25
CA ALA A 233 -18.57 -18.65 -4.39
C ALA A 233 -19.09 -18.45 -5.83
N LEU A 234 -18.75 -17.33 -6.48
CA LEU A 234 -19.09 -17.07 -7.88
C LEU A 234 -18.56 -18.17 -8.80
N GLU A 235 -17.29 -18.59 -8.63
CA GLU A 235 -16.69 -19.72 -9.36
C GLU A 235 -17.41 -21.05 -9.15
N ARG A 236 -18.29 -21.16 -8.13
CA ARG A 236 -19.11 -22.34 -7.83
C ARG A 236 -20.59 -22.16 -8.17
N GLY A 237 -20.89 -21.21 -9.05
CA GLY A 237 -22.24 -21.02 -9.61
C GLY A 237 -23.15 -20.12 -8.76
N TYR A 238 -22.67 -19.51 -7.69
CA TYR A 238 -23.39 -18.39 -7.07
C TYR A 238 -23.33 -17.17 -7.97
N THR A 239 -24.32 -16.29 -7.84
CA THR A 239 -24.38 -15.00 -8.55
C THR A 239 -24.56 -13.85 -7.55
N PRO A 240 -24.36 -12.60 -7.94
CA PRO A 240 -24.65 -11.45 -7.07
C PRO A 240 -26.08 -11.44 -6.53
N ASP A 241 -27.04 -12.01 -7.27
CA ASP A 241 -28.45 -12.09 -6.89
C ASP A 241 -28.80 -13.35 -6.08
N SER A 242 -27.88 -14.29 -5.93
CA SER A 242 -28.09 -15.49 -5.10
C SER A 242 -28.47 -15.09 -3.68
N VAL A 243 -29.57 -15.66 -3.17
CA VAL A 243 -30.12 -15.35 -1.85
C VAL A 243 -29.56 -16.30 -0.80
N ILE A 244 -29.03 -15.70 0.28
CA ILE A 244 -28.53 -16.42 1.45
C ILE A 244 -29.16 -15.84 2.73
N VAL A 245 -29.16 -16.62 3.82
CA VAL A 245 -29.78 -16.18 5.07
C VAL A 245 -28.72 -15.50 5.98
N ASP A 246 -28.99 -14.24 6.34
CA ASP A 246 -28.31 -13.55 7.44
C ASP A 246 -29.08 -13.82 8.75
N ALA A 247 -28.61 -14.77 9.52
CA ALA A 247 -29.17 -15.17 10.81
C ALA A 247 -28.04 -15.63 11.75
N PRO A 248 -28.26 -15.73 13.05
CA PRO A 248 -27.28 -16.29 13.97
C PRO A 248 -26.74 -17.63 13.48
N ILE A 249 -25.44 -17.84 13.65
CA ILE A 249 -24.76 -19.09 13.32
C ILE A 249 -23.76 -19.43 14.40
N THR A 250 -23.67 -20.71 14.75
CA THR A 250 -22.72 -21.23 15.73
C THR A 250 -21.96 -22.42 15.14
N LEU A 251 -20.64 -22.39 15.22
CA LEU A 251 -19.72 -23.42 14.74
C LEU A 251 -18.89 -23.95 15.92
N GLY A 252 -19.38 -24.95 16.61
CA GLY A 252 -18.83 -25.43 17.86
C GLY A 252 -18.95 -24.34 18.94
N ASN A 253 -17.82 -23.85 19.44
CA ASN A 253 -17.75 -22.80 20.48
C ASN A 253 -17.66 -21.37 19.91
N TRP A 254 -17.83 -21.17 18.60
CA TRP A 254 -17.69 -19.88 17.95
C TRP A 254 -18.99 -19.40 17.31
N SER A 255 -19.44 -18.21 17.67
CA SER A 255 -20.68 -17.58 17.17
C SER A 255 -20.37 -16.17 16.68
N PRO A 256 -20.02 -16.00 15.38
CA PRO A 256 -19.76 -14.69 14.80
C PRO A 256 -21.02 -13.83 14.79
N LYS A 257 -20.86 -12.53 15.08
CA LYS A 257 -21.95 -11.56 15.06
C LYS A 257 -21.71 -10.50 13.98
N ASN A 258 -22.81 -9.97 13.43
CA ASN A 258 -22.75 -8.78 12.61
C ASN A 258 -22.32 -7.56 13.45
N TYR A 259 -21.74 -6.55 12.79
CA TYR A 259 -21.25 -5.34 13.47
C TYR A 259 -22.35 -4.66 14.30
N GLY A 260 -23.55 -4.50 13.76
CA GLY A 260 -24.71 -3.91 14.45
C GLY A 260 -25.47 -4.88 15.36
N ARG A 261 -25.05 -6.14 15.50
CA ARG A 261 -25.71 -7.22 16.26
C ARG A 261 -27.15 -7.52 15.82
N SER A 262 -27.56 -7.02 14.66
CA SER A 262 -28.84 -7.30 14.00
C SER A 262 -28.63 -8.21 12.80
N TYR A 263 -29.72 -8.86 12.37
CA TYR A 263 -29.73 -9.79 11.25
C TYR A 263 -30.86 -9.39 10.29
N ALA A 264 -30.55 -9.46 8.98
CA ALA A 264 -31.45 -8.99 7.93
C ALA A 264 -32.32 -10.10 7.30
N GLY A 265 -32.17 -11.36 7.72
CA GLY A 265 -32.91 -12.49 7.13
C GLY A 265 -32.38 -12.83 5.73
N ARG A 266 -33.27 -13.01 4.76
CA ARG A 266 -32.90 -13.33 3.37
C ARG A 266 -32.31 -12.09 2.67
N VAL A 267 -31.08 -12.20 2.20
CA VAL A 267 -30.37 -11.12 1.49
C VAL A 267 -29.69 -11.68 0.26
N THR A 268 -29.48 -10.85 -0.76
CA THR A 268 -28.63 -11.21 -1.91
C THR A 268 -27.15 -11.14 -1.52
N LEU A 269 -26.28 -11.84 -2.26
CA LEU A 269 -24.83 -11.72 -2.09
C LEU A 269 -24.35 -10.29 -2.30
N MET A 270 -24.92 -9.58 -3.30
CA MET A 270 -24.70 -8.15 -3.52
C MET A 270 -24.92 -7.34 -2.22
N THR A 271 -26.09 -7.45 -1.63
CA THR A 271 -26.47 -6.75 -0.39
C THR A 271 -25.55 -7.15 0.77
N ALA A 272 -25.20 -8.43 0.88
CA ALA A 272 -24.38 -8.95 1.96
C ALA A 272 -22.95 -8.40 1.93
N LEU A 273 -22.33 -8.30 0.73
CA LEU A 273 -21.00 -7.71 0.57
C LEU A 273 -21.04 -6.20 0.78
N THR A 274 -22.03 -5.51 0.23
CA THR A 274 -22.25 -4.06 0.35
C THR A 274 -22.34 -3.62 1.81
N LYS A 275 -23.15 -4.32 2.61
CA LYS A 275 -23.31 -4.07 4.05
C LYS A 275 -22.25 -4.75 4.92
N SER A 276 -21.34 -5.50 4.31
CA SER A 276 -20.27 -6.23 5.00
C SER A 276 -20.78 -7.19 6.09
N ILE A 277 -21.91 -7.88 5.84
CA ILE A 277 -22.51 -8.85 6.76
C ILE A 277 -21.51 -9.96 7.08
N ASN A 278 -21.41 -10.40 8.35
CA ASN A 278 -20.42 -11.39 8.79
C ASN A 278 -20.93 -12.84 8.67
N THR A 279 -22.20 -13.08 8.90
CA THR A 279 -22.76 -14.45 8.90
C THR A 279 -22.77 -15.06 7.52
N VAL A 280 -22.91 -14.24 6.48
CA VAL A 280 -23.01 -14.69 5.08
C VAL A 280 -21.71 -15.34 4.57
N PRO A 281 -20.51 -14.69 4.64
CA PRO A 281 -19.28 -15.36 4.21
C PRO A 281 -18.94 -16.60 5.04
N VAL A 282 -19.35 -16.65 6.32
CA VAL A 282 -19.21 -17.86 7.14
C VAL A 282 -20.09 -18.98 6.60
N ARG A 283 -21.36 -18.72 6.23
CA ARG A 283 -22.24 -19.72 5.60
C ARG A 283 -21.72 -20.16 4.24
N LEU A 284 -21.25 -19.24 3.41
CA LEU A 284 -20.60 -19.57 2.14
C LEU A 284 -19.41 -20.51 2.37
N SER A 285 -18.56 -20.24 3.35
CA SER A 285 -17.40 -21.09 3.64
C SER A 285 -17.72 -22.51 4.06
N LEU A 286 -18.91 -22.75 4.61
CA LEU A 286 -19.40 -24.10 4.88
C LEU A 286 -19.84 -24.83 3.61
N ALA A 287 -20.40 -24.10 2.65
CA ALA A 287 -20.87 -24.67 1.38
C ALA A 287 -19.73 -24.94 0.39
N ILE A 288 -18.74 -24.00 0.30
CA ILE A 288 -17.69 -24.06 -0.72
C ILE A 288 -16.34 -24.59 -0.22
N GLY A 289 -16.16 -24.71 1.09
CA GLY A 289 -14.90 -25.10 1.72
C GLY A 289 -13.96 -23.92 1.98
N ARG A 290 -13.22 -23.96 3.09
CA ARG A 290 -12.26 -22.92 3.47
C ARG A 290 -10.96 -22.99 2.69
N ASP A 291 -10.52 -24.18 2.33
CA ASP A 291 -9.31 -24.39 1.51
C ASP A 291 -9.47 -23.77 0.13
N ALA A 292 -10.66 -23.88 -0.47
CA ALA A 292 -10.98 -23.22 -1.72
C ALA A 292 -10.92 -21.69 -1.63
N ILE A 293 -11.32 -21.11 -0.49
CA ILE A 293 -11.20 -19.67 -0.25
C ILE A 293 -9.74 -19.25 -0.14
N ALA A 294 -8.93 -20.02 0.59
CA ALA A 294 -7.50 -19.78 0.71
C ALA A 294 -6.80 -19.90 -0.66
N GLU A 295 -7.14 -20.91 -1.45
CA GLU A 295 -6.65 -21.09 -2.81
C GLU A 295 -6.98 -19.90 -3.72
N THR A 296 -8.25 -19.44 -3.70
CA THR A 296 -8.67 -18.25 -4.46
C THR A 296 -7.90 -17.01 -4.05
N ALA A 297 -7.64 -16.81 -2.75
CA ALA A 297 -6.84 -15.70 -2.26
C ALA A 297 -5.36 -15.79 -2.71
N HIS A 298 -4.76 -16.99 -2.65
CA HIS A 298 -3.40 -17.21 -3.15
C HIS A 298 -3.29 -17.01 -4.66
N LYS A 299 -4.25 -17.50 -5.44
CA LYS A 299 -4.32 -17.25 -6.89
C LYS A 299 -4.39 -15.76 -7.21
N ALA A 300 -5.17 -15.01 -6.42
CA ALA A 300 -5.29 -13.56 -6.60
C ALA A 300 -4.00 -12.78 -6.27
N GLY A 301 -3.07 -13.33 -5.46
CA GLY A 301 -1.80 -12.69 -5.16
C GLY A 301 -1.41 -12.63 -3.68
N ILE A 302 -2.24 -13.15 -2.75
CA ILE A 302 -1.86 -13.24 -1.33
C ILE A 302 -0.74 -14.27 -1.18
N ARG A 303 0.42 -13.82 -0.72
CA ARG A 303 1.61 -14.68 -0.47
C ARG A 303 1.72 -15.12 0.97
N SER A 304 1.14 -14.36 1.89
CA SER A 304 1.09 -14.67 3.32
C SER A 304 0.39 -16.00 3.58
N ASN A 305 0.82 -16.72 4.62
CA ASN A 305 0.22 -18.01 4.97
C ASN A 305 -1.21 -17.85 5.49
N LEU A 306 -2.15 -18.55 4.87
CA LEU A 306 -3.57 -18.51 5.22
C LEU A 306 -3.96 -19.78 5.98
N LEU A 307 -4.39 -19.61 7.22
CA LEU A 307 -4.87 -20.73 8.04
C LEU A 307 -6.35 -21.01 7.76
N SER A 308 -6.70 -22.23 7.35
CA SER A 308 -8.10 -22.68 7.08
C SER A 308 -8.96 -22.82 8.34
N THR A 309 -8.89 -21.82 9.23
CA THR A 309 -9.69 -21.79 10.46
C THR A 309 -11.17 -21.46 10.20
N LYS A 310 -12.04 -21.67 11.20
CA LYS A 310 -13.47 -21.31 11.11
C LYS A 310 -13.68 -19.83 10.81
N SER A 311 -12.76 -18.98 11.21
CA SER A 311 -12.82 -17.52 11.09
C SER A 311 -12.10 -16.96 9.87
N LEU A 312 -11.42 -17.78 9.05
CA LEU A 312 -10.78 -17.35 7.80
C LEU A 312 -11.69 -16.46 6.93
N PRO A 313 -13.00 -16.80 6.74
CA PRO A 313 -13.90 -15.98 5.91
C PRO A 313 -14.09 -14.55 6.40
N LEU A 314 -13.72 -14.27 7.64
CA LEU A 314 -13.76 -12.92 8.24
C LEU A 314 -12.40 -12.22 8.28
N GLY A 315 -11.36 -12.80 7.64
CA GLY A 315 -10.03 -12.22 7.52
C GLY A 315 -9.24 -12.21 8.82
N THR A 316 -9.18 -13.35 9.51
CA THR A 316 -8.40 -13.51 10.74
C THR A 316 -6.97 -14.02 10.49
N SER A 317 -6.65 -14.53 9.31
CA SER A 317 -5.27 -14.78 8.89
C SER A 317 -4.60 -13.45 8.55
N GLU A 318 -3.36 -13.30 8.97
CA GLU A 318 -2.60 -12.06 8.81
C GLU A 318 -1.97 -12.00 7.41
N VAL A 319 -1.95 -10.80 6.83
CA VAL A 319 -1.42 -10.52 5.48
C VAL A 319 -0.66 -9.21 5.48
N THR A 320 0.14 -8.95 4.44
CA THR A 320 0.81 -7.67 4.24
C THR A 320 -0.06 -6.67 3.46
N VAL A 321 0.28 -5.39 3.53
CA VAL A 321 -0.39 -4.35 2.73
C VAL A 321 -0.13 -4.58 1.23
N LEU A 322 1.08 -5.01 0.88
CA LEU A 322 1.47 -5.34 -0.49
C LEU A 322 0.65 -6.50 -1.04
N ASP A 323 0.44 -7.58 -0.26
CA ASP A 323 -0.42 -8.70 -0.66
C ASP A 323 -1.83 -8.23 -1.04
N MET A 324 -2.44 -7.40 -0.18
CA MET A 324 -3.80 -6.91 -0.40
C MET A 324 -3.89 -5.99 -1.61
N ALA A 325 -2.91 -5.10 -1.80
CA ALA A 325 -2.86 -4.23 -2.97
C ALA A 325 -2.73 -5.02 -4.28
N SER A 326 -1.86 -6.04 -4.31
CA SER A 326 -1.63 -6.96 -5.43
C SER A 326 -2.89 -7.76 -5.78
N ALA A 327 -3.51 -8.38 -4.78
CA ALA A 327 -4.70 -9.19 -5.00
C ALA A 327 -5.86 -8.37 -5.59
N TYR A 328 -6.05 -7.13 -5.14
CA TYR A 328 -7.08 -6.26 -5.69
C TYR A 328 -6.70 -5.67 -7.07
N ALA A 329 -5.41 -5.49 -7.38
CA ALA A 329 -4.97 -5.15 -8.73
C ALA A 329 -5.37 -6.25 -9.74
N SER A 330 -5.34 -7.51 -9.32
CA SER A 330 -5.80 -8.65 -10.14
C SER A 330 -7.31 -8.59 -10.44
N PHE A 331 -8.12 -7.97 -9.57
CA PHE A 331 -9.54 -7.69 -9.87
C PHE A 331 -9.69 -6.52 -10.84
N ALA A 332 -8.91 -5.46 -10.64
CA ALA A 332 -8.93 -4.25 -11.46
C ALA A 332 -8.62 -4.53 -12.93
N ASN A 333 -7.70 -5.47 -13.22
CA ASN A 333 -7.25 -5.78 -14.58
C ASN A 333 -8.09 -6.84 -15.30
N GLY A 334 -9.18 -7.31 -14.70
CA GLY A 334 -10.07 -8.32 -15.29
C GLY A 334 -9.63 -9.75 -15.06
N GLY A 335 -8.89 -10.01 -13.97
CA GLY A 335 -8.56 -11.37 -13.52
C GLY A 335 -7.23 -11.92 -14.01
N LYS A 336 -6.28 -11.06 -14.33
CA LYS A 336 -4.88 -11.45 -14.53
C LYS A 336 -4.12 -11.20 -13.23
N ARG A 337 -3.30 -12.15 -12.78
CA ARG A 337 -2.48 -11.99 -11.57
C ARG A 337 -1.54 -10.80 -11.71
N ALA A 338 -1.67 -9.83 -10.82
CA ALA A 338 -0.81 -8.66 -10.76
C ALA A 338 0.34 -8.92 -9.77
N GLU A 339 1.43 -9.51 -10.26
CA GLU A 339 2.62 -9.78 -9.45
C GLU A 339 3.34 -8.45 -9.15
N PRO A 340 3.56 -8.05 -7.88
CA PRO A 340 4.21 -6.79 -7.57
C PRO A 340 5.66 -6.76 -8.05
N TYR A 341 6.05 -5.69 -8.73
CA TYR A 341 7.44 -5.45 -9.13
C TYR A 341 7.83 -3.98 -8.99
N GLY A 342 9.12 -3.77 -8.71
CA GLY A 342 9.69 -2.43 -8.51
C GLY A 342 10.77 -2.07 -9.53
N ILE A 343 11.21 -3.03 -10.35
CA ILE A 343 12.36 -2.91 -11.24
C ILE A 343 11.90 -3.02 -12.69
N LEU A 344 12.18 -1.97 -13.47
CA LEU A 344 11.95 -1.95 -14.93
C LEU A 344 13.17 -2.47 -15.69
N GLU A 345 14.38 -2.05 -15.26
CA GLU A 345 15.61 -2.35 -15.99
C GLU A 345 16.80 -2.34 -15.05
N ILE A 346 17.76 -3.24 -15.29
CA ILE A 346 19.05 -3.29 -14.60
C ILE A 346 20.16 -3.34 -15.64
N ARG A 347 21.16 -2.44 -15.51
CA ARG A 347 22.38 -2.43 -16.33
C ARG A 347 23.62 -2.55 -15.44
N ASN A 348 24.69 -3.17 -15.99
CA ASN A 348 26.00 -3.23 -15.33
C ASN A 348 26.79 -1.93 -15.53
N SER A 349 28.03 -1.90 -15.02
CA SER A 349 28.95 -0.76 -15.14
C SER A 349 29.37 -0.45 -16.59
N GLN A 350 29.27 -1.40 -17.52
CA GLN A 350 29.53 -1.24 -18.95
C GLN A 350 28.30 -0.77 -19.72
N GLY A 351 27.14 -0.60 -19.07
CA GLY A 351 25.87 -0.24 -19.69
C GLY A 351 25.13 -1.41 -20.34
N GLU A 352 25.62 -2.65 -20.20
CA GLU A 352 24.97 -3.83 -20.73
C GLU A 352 23.68 -4.15 -19.95
N LEU A 353 22.63 -4.54 -20.67
CA LEU A 353 21.32 -4.86 -20.14
C LEU A 353 21.32 -6.25 -19.48
N ILE A 354 21.24 -6.29 -18.14
CA ILE A 354 21.15 -7.52 -17.34
C ILE A 354 19.70 -8.01 -17.25
N TYR A 355 18.78 -7.11 -16.92
CA TYR A 355 17.36 -7.41 -16.72
C TYR A 355 16.48 -6.33 -17.34
N GLN A 356 15.36 -6.77 -17.93
CA GLN A 356 14.27 -5.91 -18.39
C GLN A 356 12.93 -6.59 -18.11
N HIS A 357 12.05 -5.93 -17.37
CA HIS A 357 10.79 -6.51 -16.92
C HIS A 357 9.96 -7.08 -18.07
N ASP A 358 9.70 -6.29 -19.12
CA ASP A 358 8.87 -6.69 -20.26
C ASP A 358 9.40 -7.90 -21.03
N ARG A 359 10.73 -8.13 -20.97
CA ARG A 359 11.39 -9.27 -21.62
C ARG A 359 11.43 -10.52 -20.73
N ASP A 360 11.69 -10.33 -19.44
CA ASP A 360 12.14 -11.40 -18.54
C ASP A 360 11.04 -11.83 -17.56
N ALA A 361 9.98 -11.04 -17.38
CA ALA A 361 8.87 -11.39 -16.52
C ALA A 361 8.00 -12.49 -17.13
N LYS A 362 7.48 -13.36 -16.28
CA LYS A 362 6.52 -14.38 -16.73
C LYS A 362 5.18 -13.74 -17.12
N PRO A 363 4.53 -14.24 -18.18
CA PRO A 363 3.18 -13.80 -18.51
C PRO A 363 2.24 -13.98 -17.31
N PRO A 364 1.32 -13.02 -17.07
CA PRO A 364 0.40 -13.10 -15.93
C PRO A 364 -0.58 -14.26 -16.09
N GLU A 365 -0.70 -15.08 -15.05
CA GLU A 365 -1.68 -16.16 -14.99
C GLU A 365 -3.09 -15.60 -14.76
N ARG A 366 -4.11 -16.29 -15.27
CA ARG A 366 -5.50 -15.95 -15.00
C ARG A 366 -5.92 -16.52 -13.63
N ILE A 367 -6.48 -15.66 -12.79
CA ILE A 367 -6.89 -16.03 -11.42
C ILE A 367 -8.31 -16.59 -11.35
N ALA A 368 -9.20 -16.19 -12.26
CA ALA A 368 -10.58 -16.62 -12.34
C ALA A 368 -11.15 -16.26 -13.72
N ASP A 369 -12.36 -16.77 -14.03
CA ASP A 369 -13.10 -16.40 -15.23
C ASP A 369 -13.40 -14.88 -15.22
N PRO A 370 -13.19 -14.15 -16.34
CA PRO A 370 -13.51 -12.73 -16.44
C PRO A 370 -14.95 -12.36 -16.06
N VAL A 371 -15.91 -13.26 -16.29
CA VAL A 371 -17.31 -13.05 -15.91
C VAL A 371 -17.44 -12.93 -14.39
N HIS A 372 -16.83 -13.85 -13.63
CA HIS A 372 -16.87 -13.81 -12.16
C HIS A 372 -16.11 -12.63 -11.59
N ILE A 373 -15.03 -12.20 -12.25
CA ILE A 373 -14.33 -10.97 -11.87
C ILE A 373 -15.21 -9.75 -12.12
N ALA A 374 -15.93 -9.69 -13.24
CA ALA A 374 -16.87 -8.60 -13.54
C ALA A 374 -18.01 -8.54 -12.53
N GLU A 375 -18.58 -9.69 -12.16
CA GLU A 375 -19.60 -9.81 -11.11
C GLU A 375 -19.07 -9.33 -9.74
N LEU A 376 -17.85 -9.77 -9.35
CA LEU A 376 -17.21 -9.31 -8.12
C LEU A 376 -16.96 -7.80 -8.14
N ASN A 377 -16.46 -7.26 -9.25
CA ASN A 377 -16.18 -5.84 -9.40
C ASN A 377 -17.46 -4.99 -9.30
N SER A 378 -18.57 -5.46 -9.88
CA SER A 378 -19.90 -4.86 -9.70
C SER A 378 -20.30 -4.81 -8.22
N MET A 379 -20.09 -5.91 -7.48
CA MET A 379 -20.37 -5.96 -6.05
C MET A 379 -19.46 -5.01 -5.26
N LEU A 380 -18.17 -4.94 -5.60
CA LEU A 380 -17.19 -4.06 -4.92
C LEU A 380 -17.40 -2.58 -5.23
N SER A 381 -17.85 -2.22 -6.44
CA SER A 381 -18.25 -0.85 -6.74
C SER A 381 -19.48 -0.44 -5.93
N ASN A 382 -20.45 -1.35 -5.76
CA ASN A 382 -21.62 -1.11 -4.93
C ASN A 382 -21.27 -0.89 -3.43
N VAL A 383 -20.18 -1.49 -2.93
CA VAL A 383 -19.64 -1.19 -1.58
C VAL A 383 -19.19 0.26 -1.45
N VAL A 384 -18.58 0.81 -2.50
CA VAL A 384 -18.12 2.21 -2.52
C VAL A 384 -19.30 3.16 -2.72
N GLU A 385 -20.21 2.86 -3.64
CA GLU A 385 -21.33 3.75 -3.96
C GLU A 385 -22.41 3.77 -2.86
N HIS A 386 -22.78 2.62 -2.32
CA HIS A 386 -23.92 2.48 -1.42
C HIS A 386 -23.61 1.83 -0.07
N GLY A 387 -22.38 1.35 0.12
CA GLY A 387 -22.00 0.53 1.26
C GLY A 387 -21.14 1.22 2.31
N THR A 388 -20.25 0.43 2.89
CA THR A 388 -19.37 0.84 4.01
C THR A 388 -18.22 1.74 3.59
N ALA A 389 -17.98 1.93 2.30
CA ALA A 389 -16.84 2.65 1.75
C ALA A 389 -17.19 3.97 1.03
N ARG A 390 -18.34 4.58 1.30
CA ARG A 390 -18.81 5.81 0.63
C ARG A 390 -17.81 6.96 0.67
N ARG A 391 -16.96 7.04 1.69
CA ARG A 391 -15.90 8.07 1.78
C ARG A 391 -14.75 7.89 0.80
N ALA A 392 -14.70 6.73 0.11
CA ALA A 392 -13.75 6.47 -0.96
C ALA A 392 -14.29 6.81 -2.36
N GLN A 393 -15.53 7.28 -2.49
CA GLN A 393 -16.09 7.70 -3.78
C GLN A 393 -15.20 8.77 -4.43
N LEU A 394 -14.89 8.57 -5.71
CA LEU A 394 -14.15 9.51 -6.53
C LEU A 394 -15.15 10.34 -7.38
N ASP A 395 -14.87 11.63 -7.49
CA ASP A 395 -15.81 12.53 -8.17
C ASP A 395 -15.69 12.45 -9.71
N PHE A 396 -14.64 11.79 -10.23
CA PHE A 396 -14.28 11.75 -11.64
C PHE A 396 -14.35 10.35 -12.27
N THR A 397 -14.41 9.28 -11.47
CA THR A 397 -14.51 7.90 -11.95
C THR A 397 -15.17 7.00 -10.92
N ILE A 398 -15.62 5.81 -11.35
CA ILE A 398 -16.04 4.76 -10.44
C ILE A 398 -14.82 4.17 -9.74
N ALA A 399 -14.98 3.89 -8.45
CA ALA A 399 -14.07 3.09 -7.65
C ALA A 399 -14.77 1.82 -7.18
N ALA A 400 -13.99 0.76 -7.02
CA ALA A 400 -14.43 -0.47 -6.36
C ALA A 400 -13.50 -0.75 -5.18
N GLY A 401 -14.01 -1.38 -4.11
CA GLY A 401 -13.17 -1.63 -2.97
C GLY A 401 -13.90 -2.19 -1.76
N LYS A 402 -13.16 -2.45 -0.69
CA LYS A 402 -13.68 -3.03 0.54
C LYS A 402 -13.01 -2.48 1.79
N THR A 403 -13.81 -2.15 2.78
CA THR A 403 -13.35 -1.80 4.12
C THR A 403 -13.01 -3.04 4.92
N GLY A 404 -11.94 -2.98 5.72
CA GLY A 404 -11.57 -3.93 6.74
C GLY A 404 -11.55 -3.26 8.12
N THR A 405 -12.03 -3.97 9.12
CA THR A 405 -11.94 -3.56 10.53
C THR A 405 -11.85 -4.83 11.36
N THR A 406 -10.82 -4.95 12.18
CA THR A 406 -10.62 -6.11 13.03
C THR A 406 -11.34 -5.95 14.37
N GLN A 407 -11.43 -7.05 15.13
CA GLN A 407 -11.97 -7.02 16.49
C GLN A 407 -11.18 -6.05 17.37
N ALA A 408 -11.88 -5.38 18.26
CA ALA A 408 -11.33 -4.32 19.11
C ALA A 408 -10.73 -3.13 18.35
N TYR A 409 -11.00 -2.98 17.05
CA TYR A 409 -10.51 -1.86 16.23
C TYR A 409 -8.99 -1.71 16.21
N ARG A 410 -8.23 -2.82 16.21
CA ARG A 410 -6.76 -2.78 16.19
C ARG A 410 -6.21 -2.40 14.83
N ASP A 411 -6.84 -2.92 13.77
CA ASP A 411 -6.45 -2.68 12.39
C ASP A 411 -7.65 -2.13 11.60
N ALA A 412 -7.45 -1.05 10.91
CA ALA A 412 -8.42 -0.46 10.00
C ALA A 412 -7.83 -0.43 8.59
N TRP A 413 -8.56 -0.96 7.62
CA TRP A 413 -8.14 -1.14 6.26
C TRP A 413 -9.11 -0.54 5.27
N PHE A 414 -8.59 0.02 4.20
CA PHE A 414 -9.34 0.18 2.97
C PHE A 414 -8.48 -0.25 1.81
N ILE A 415 -8.99 -1.17 1.01
CA ILE A 415 -8.38 -1.56 -0.25
C ILE A 415 -9.39 -1.26 -1.34
N GLY A 416 -8.95 -0.50 -2.33
CA GLY A 416 -9.81 -0.11 -3.44
C GLY A 416 -8.99 0.09 -4.71
N PHE A 417 -9.70 0.13 -5.82
CA PHE A 417 -9.09 0.27 -7.13
C PHE A 417 -9.98 1.06 -8.09
N THR A 418 -9.34 1.62 -9.09
CA THR A 418 -9.90 2.05 -10.37
C THR A 418 -9.46 1.05 -11.44
N ARG A 419 -9.73 1.32 -12.71
CA ARG A 419 -9.20 0.48 -13.79
C ARG A 419 -7.68 0.50 -13.85
N LYS A 420 -7.05 1.63 -13.49
CA LYS A 420 -5.60 1.84 -13.62
C LYS A 420 -4.81 1.46 -12.37
N TYR A 421 -5.27 1.87 -11.20
CA TYR A 421 -4.56 1.71 -9.94
C TYR A 421 -5.33 0.90 -8.91
N SER A 422 -4.62 0.08 -8.17
CA SER A 422 -5.05 -0.54 -6.92
C SER A 422 -4.24 0.05 -5.77
N ALA A 423 -4.90 0.39 -4.67
CA ALA A 423 -4.21 0.87 -3.48
C ALA A 423 -4.79 0.25 -2.21
N ALA A 424 -3.89 -0.16 -1.31
CA ALA A 424 -4.22 -0.64 0.02
C ALA A 424 -3.71 0.33 1.07
N VAL A 425 -4.57 0.72 2.00
CA VAL A 425 -4.25 1.57 3.14
C VAL A 425 -4.54 0.83 4.43
N TRP A 426 -3.55 0.72 5.29
CA TRP A 426 -3.66 0.23 6.66
C TRP A 426 -3.36 1.35 7.65
N VAL A 427 -4.13 1.43 8.73
CA VAL A 427 -3.91 2.36 9.86
C VAL A 427 -4.10 1.60 11.17
N GLY A 428 -3.17 1.76 12.11
CA GLY A 428 -3.19 1.06 13.38
C GLY A 428 -2.05 1.46 14.31
N ASN A 429 -1.64 0.52 15.16
CA ASN A 429 -0.55 0.68 16.13
C ASN A 429 0.40 -0.53 16.09
N ASP A 430 1.71 -0.31 16.23
CA ASP A 430 2.71 -1.38 16.24
C ASP A 430 2.58 -2.31 17.45
N ASN A 431 2.14 -1.78 18.56
CA ASN A 431 1.96 -2.50 19.83
C ASN A 431 0.61 -3.21 19.95
N PHE A 432 -0.15 -3.33 18.86
CA PHE A 432 -1.49 -3.93 18.80
C PHE A 432 -2.54 -3.29 19.73
N GLN A 433 -2.27 -2.11 20.27
CA GLN A 433 -3.27 -1.39 21.06
C GLN A 433 -4.49 -1.02 20.16
N PRO A 434 -5.72 -1.20 20.69
CA PRO A 434 -6.91 -0.84 19.97
C PRO A 434 -6.96 0.67 19.66
N THR A 435 -7.49 0.99 18.48
CA THR A 435 -7.85 2.37 18.17
C THR A 435 -9.20 2.73 18.80
N ARG A 436 -9.51 4.03 18.87
CA ARG A 436 -10.78 4.53 19.42
C ARG A 436 -11.90 4.41 18.38
N ARG A 437 -12.34 3.16 18.12
CA ARG A 437 -13.43 2.81 17.19
C ARG A 437 -13.18 3.27 15.74
N MET A 438 -11.93 3.35 15.31
CA MET A 438 -11.60 3.61 13.91
C MET A 438 -12.02 2.43 13.04
N THR A 439 -12.65 2.72 11.91
CA THR A 439 -13.07 1.73 10.92
C THR A 439 -12.38 1.98 9.59
N GLY A 440 -12.33 0.97 8.72
CA GLY A 440 -11.78 1.12 7.38
C GLY A 440 -12.50 2.16 6.51
N GLY A 441 -13.77 2.45 6.80
CA GLY A 441 -14.56 3.51 6.15
C GLY A 441 -14.27 4.93 6.66
N SER A 442 -13.39 5.11 7.66
CA SER A 442 -12.97 6.41 8.18
C SER A 442 -11.65 6.88 7.54
N ILE A 443 -10.59 7.06 8.33
CA ILE A 443 -9.27 7.51 7.85
C ILE A 443 -8.75 6.71 6.65
N PRO A 444 -8.76 5.34 6.63
CA PRO A 444 -8.21 4.62 5.50
C PRO A 444 -8.88 4.95 4.16
N ALA A 445 -10.23 4.99 4.14
CA ALA A 445 -10.99 5.30 2.92
C ALA A 445 -10.78 6.75 2.46
N GLN A 446 -10.70 7.71 3.39
CA GLN A 446 -10.44 9.13 3.07
C GLN A 446 -9.03 9.35 2.55
N THR A 447 -8.02 8.71 3.16
CA THR A 447 -6.63 8.77 2.71
C THR A 447 -6.51 8.18 1.30
N TRP A 448 -7.12 7.01 1.08
CA TRP A 448 -7.19 6.38 -0.24
C TRP A 448 -7.80 7.33 -1.29
N LYS A 449 -8.96 7.97 -1.01
CA LYS A 449 -9.59 8.93 -1.92
C LYS A 449 -8.64 10.06 -2.30
N LYS A 450 -8.00 10.68 -1.31
CA LYS A 450 -7.07 11.80 -1.54
C LYS A 450 -5.89 11.39 -2.43
N VAL A 451 -5.28 10.23 -2.14
CA VAL A 451 -4.13 9.73 -2.94
C VAL A 451 -4.55 9.32 -4.34
N MET A 452 -5.67 8.63 -4.49
CA MET A 452 -6.17 8.26 -5.82
C MET A 452 -6.57 9.48 -6.65
N SER A 453 -7.01 10.57 -6.02
CA SER A 453 -7.31 11.81 -6.73
C SER A 453 -6.07 12.44 -7.35
N ILE A 454 -4.92 12.44 -6.67
CA ILE A 454 -3.67 12.93 -7.25
C ILE A 454 -3.06 11.94 -8.25
N ALA A 455 -3.24 10.62 -8.05
CA ALA A 455 -2.76 9.59 -8.96
C ALA A 455 -3.40 9.67 -10.37
N HIS A 456 -4.58 10.28 -10.49
CA HIS A 456 -5.32 10.40 -11.75
C HIS A 456 -5.32 11.82 -12.36
N THR A 457 -4.50 12.74 -11.87
CA THR A 457 -4.56 14.16 -12.30
C THR A 457 -4.34 14.34 -13.80
N GLU A 458 -3.53 13.48 -14.43
CA GLU A 458 -3.16 13.56 -15.86
C GLU A 458 -3.43 12.25 -16.61
N GLN A 459 -4.34 11.40 -16.09
CA GLN A 459 -4.53 10.05 -16.61
C GLN A 459 -5.86 9.88 -17.32
N ASP A 460 -5.88 9.06 -18.35
CA ASP A 460 -7.11 8.60 -19.00
C ASP A 460 -7.92 7.73 -18.04
N ILE A 461 -9.22 8.02 -17.99
CA ILE A 461 -10.15 7.29 -17.14
C ILE A 461 -10.75 6.15 -17.94
N LEU A 462 -10.48 4.93 -17.52
CA LEU A 462 -11.02 3.70 -18.11
C LEU A 462 -12.05 3.06 -17.17
N PRO A 463 -13.09 2.40 -17.71
CA PRO A 463 -14.08 1.70 -16.89
C PRO A 463 -13.49 0.46 -16.23
N ILE A 464 -13.90 0.17 -14.98
CA ILE A 464 -13.61 -1.09 -14.31
C ILE A 464 -14.45 -2.20 -14.97
N PRO A 465 -13.88 -3.36 -15.33
CA PRO A 465 -14.63 -4.47 -15.88
C PRO A 465 -15.80 -4.88 -14.96
N GLY A 466 -17.03 -4.85 -15.48
CA GLY A 466 -18.24 -5.21 -14.73
C GLY A 466 -18.84 -4.12 -13.85
N ALA A 467 -18.17 -3.01 -13.60
CA ALA A 467 -18.75 -1.88 -12.88
C ALA A 467 -19.49 -0.95 -13.86
N LEU A 468 -20.78 -0.78 -13.64
CA LEU A 468 -21.60 0.19 -14.38
C LEU A 468 -21.48 1.55 -13.71
N ASP A 469 -21.20 2.60 -14.50
CA ASP A 469 -21.27 3.97 -13.98
C ASP A 469 -22.70 4.48 -14.05
N PRO A 470 -23.40 4.58 -12.90
CA PRO A 470 -24.74 5.13 -12.86
C PRO A 470 -24.80 6.62 -13.22
N ARG A 471 -23.65 7.31 -13.23
CA ARG A 471 -23.51 8.72 -13.60
C ARG A 471 -23.36 8.94 -15.09
N GLY A 472 -23.31 7.85 -15.90
CA GLY A 472 -23.20 7.92 -17.36
C GLY A 472 -21.89 8.54 -17.86
N VAL A 473 -20.83 8.54 -17.05
CA VAL A 473 -19.50 9.00 -17.46
C VAL A 473 -18.92 7.96 -18.43
N MET A 474 -19.30 8.05 -19.67
CA MET A 474 -18.58 7.40 -20.76
C MET A 474 -17.20 8.04 -20.85
N SER A 475 -16.17 7.24 -20.97
CA SER A 475 -14.77 7.65 -21.10
C SER A 475 -14.64 8.86 -22.05
N GLY A 476 -14.11 9.97 -21.52
CA GLY A 476 -13.71 11.13 -22.34
C GLY A 476 -14.51 12.41 -22.20
N VAL A 477 -15.59 12.47 -21.40
CA VAL A 477 -16.37 13.72 -21.22
C VAL A 477 -16.32 14.14 -19.75
N ARG A 478 -15.71 15.28 -19.44
CA ARG A 478 -15.82 15.92 -18.12
C ARG A 478 -17.29 16.27 -17.89
N PRO A 479 -17.89 15.91 -16.74
CA PRO A 479 -19.24 16.39 -16.43
C PRO A 479 -19.23 17.92 -16.29
N VAL A 480 -20.13 18.57 -17.00
CA VAL A 480 -20.44 19.98 -16.80
C VAL A 480 -21.13 20.07 -15.42
N PRO A 481 -20.74 20.99 -14.54
CA PRO A 481 -21.42 21.15 -13.25
C PRO A 481 -22.88 21.51 -13.51
N VAL A 482 -23.79 20.65 -13.06
CA VAL A 482 -25.22 20.99 -13.01
C VAL A 482 -25.39 21.96 -11.84
N ALA A 483 -25.83 23.17 -12.11
CA ALA A 483 -26.18 24.15 -11.09
C ALA A 483 -27.28 23.55 -10.20
N SER A 484 -27.06 23.51 -8.89
CA SER A 484 -28.05 23.12 -7.92
C SER A 484 -29.18 24.20 -7.94
N SER A 485 -30.38 23.78 -8.34
CA SER A 485 -31.59 24.57 -8.07
C SER A 485 -31.99 24.24 -6.63
N ASP A 486 -31.78 25.17 -5.72
CA ASP A 486 -32.37 25.17 -4.38
C ASP A 486 -33.86 25.51 -4.51
N ASP A 487 -34.72 24.50 -4.56
CA ASP A 487 -36.16 24.66 -4.36
C ASP A 487 -36.62 23.63 -3.31
N PRO A 488 -37.07 24.06 -2.11
CA PRO A 488 -37.34 23.16 -0.99
C PRO A 488 -38.73 22.48 -1.01
N ASP A 489 -39.56 22.65 -2.06
CA ASP A 489 -40.98 22.27 -2.02
C ASP A 489 -41.38 21.14 -3.01
N GLU A 490 -40.47 20.35 -3.59
CA GLU A 490 -40.86 19.24 -4.46
C GLU A 490 -40.88 17.91 -3.69
N LEU A 491 -42.11 17.42 -3.43
CA LEU A 491 -42.39 16.12 -2.82
C LEU A 491 -41.92 14.94 -3.74
N PRO A 492 -41.39 13.86 -3.18
CA PRO A 492 -40.87 12.75 -4.00
C PRO A 492 -42.01 11.96 -4.68
N ALA A 493 -41.86 11.77 -5.98
CA ALA A 493 -42.71 10.91 -6.78
C ALA A 493 -42.54 9.43 -6.38
N GLU A 494 -43.65 8.67 -6.35
CA GLU A 494 -43.68 7.24 -6.03
C GLU A 494 -42.81 6.39 -6.99
N PRO A 495 -42.21 5.29 -6.51
CA PRO A 495 -41.33 4.48 -7.33
C PRO A 495 -42.12 3.67 -8.38
N ALA A 496 -41.76 3.87 -9.64
CA ALA A 496 -42.24 3.09 -10.75
C ALA A 496 -41.88 1.60 -10.60
N THR A 497 -42.85 0.74 -10.81
CA THR A 497 -42.74 -0.73 -10.77
C THR A 497 -41.75 -1.21 -11.83
N VAL A 498 -40.62 -1.77 -11.43
CA VAL A 498 -39.64 -2.36 -12.34
C VAL A 498 -40.15 -3.73 -12.81
N VAL A 499 -40.51 -3.82 -14.08
CA VAL A 499 -40.78 -5.09 -14.76
C VAL A 499 -39.44 -5.79 -15.03
N ARG A 500 -39.26 -6.97 -14.47
CA ARG A 500 -38.08 -7.84 -14.69
C ARG A 500 -38.15 -8.44 -16.09
N SER A 501 -37.16 -8.16 -16.98
CA SER A 501 -36.85 -9.01 -18.12
C SER A 501 -35.44 -9.55 -17.98
N SER A 502 -35.32 -10.85 -17.94
CA SER A 502 -34.07 -11.61 -17.81
C SER A 502 -33.49 -11.96 -19.21
N THR A 503 -33.24 -10.98 -20.06
CA THR A 503 -32.53 -11.18 -21.32
C THR A 503 -31.60 -10.00 -21.59
N LEU A 504 -30.37 -10.32 -21.95
CA LEU A 504 -29.39 -9.34 -22.44
C LEU A 504 -30.03 -8.52 -23.57
N SER A 505 -29.87 -7.21 -23.53
CA SER A 505 -30.42 -6.34 -24.56
C SER A 505 -29.78 -6.64 -25.92
N LYS A 506 -30.56 -6.53 -27.00
CA LYS A 506 -30.11 -6.77 -28.38
C LYS A 506 -28.80 -6.03 -28.73
N PRO A 507 -28.56 -4.77 -28.32
CA PRO A 507 -27.29 -4.09 -28.52
C PRO A 507 -26.10 -4.72 -27.79
N MET A 508 -26.33 -5.41 -26.69
CA MET A 508 -25.28 -6.07 -25.90
C MET A 508 -24.84 -7.39 -26.53
N LEU A 509 -25.77 -8.13 -27.13
CA LEU A 509 -25.50 -9.32 -27.93
C LEU A 509 -24.72 -8.95 -29.21
N GLU A 510 -25.12 -7.91 -29.92
CA GLU A 510 -24.42 -7.41 -31.13
C GLU A 510 -23.00 -6.91 -30.82
N THR A 511 -22.74 -6.41 -29.61
CA THR A 511 -21.40 -5.99 -29.17
C THR A 511 -20.52 -7.20 -28.84
N LEU A 512 -21.09 -8.24 -28.26
CA LEU A 512 -20.37 -9.50 -27.97
C LEU A 512 -20.00 -10.24 -29.27
N ASP A 513 -20.92 -10.30 -30.25
CA ASP A 513 -20.65 -10.91 -31.56
C ASP A 513 -19.54 -10.16 -32.34
N ARG A 514 -19.50 -8.82 -32.29
CA ARG A 514 -18.42 -8.02 -32.88
C ARG A 514 -17.07 -8.20 -32.19
N LEU A 515 -17.05 -8.44 -30.90
CA LEU A 515 -15.81 -8.73 -30.18
C LEU A 515 -15.28 -10.13 -30.54
N ASP A 516 -16.15 -11.12 -30.70
CA ASP A 516 -15.75 -12.48 -31.14
C ASP A 516 -15.20 -12.48 -32.58
N GLU A 517 -15.78 -11.71 -33.50
CA GLU A 517 -15.26 -11.52 -34.85
C GLU A 517 -13.88 -10.85 -34.85
N LEU A 518 -13.65 -9.85 -34.02
CA LEU A 518 -12.35 -9.16 -33.89
C LEU A 518 -11.27 -10.11 -33.31
N PHE A 519 -11.60 -10.95 -32.36
CA PHE A 519 -10.67 -11.93 -31.80
C PHE A 519 -10.35 -13.08 -32.75
N THR A 520 -11.29 -13.45 -33.62
CA THR A 520 -11.08 -14.50 -34.64
C THR A 520 -10.19 -14.01 -35.79
N THR A 521 -10.25 -12.72 -36.11
CA THR A 521 -9.40 -12.11 -37.17
C THR A 521 -7.97 -11.78 -36.75
N LEU A 522 -7.69 -11.77 -35.45
CA LEU A 522 -6.36 -11.47 -34.87
C LEU A 522 -5.53 -12.70 -34.48
N SER A 523 -6.04 -13.92 -34.69
CA SER A 523 -5.26 -15.15 -34.46
C SER A 523 -4.36 -15.46 -35.66
N PRO A 524 -3.03 -15.61 -35.49
CA PRO A 524 -2.14 -15.96 -36.60
C PRO A 524 -2.37 -17.39 -37.05
N VAL A 525 -2.57 -17.55 -38.33
CA VAL A 525 -2.65 -18.84 -39.03
C VAL A 525 -1.35 -19.60 -38.82
N SER A 526 -1.40 -20.70 -38.08
CA SER A 526 -0.29 -21.66 -38.00
C SER A 526 -0.20 -22.45 -39.30
N SER A 527 0.82 -22.18 -40.11
CA SER A 527 1.18 -22.96 -41.27
C SER A 527 1.63 -24.37 -40.85
N ARG A 528 0.85 -25.38 -41.19
CA ARG A 528 1.30 -26.77 -41.24
C ARG A 528 2.23 -26.92 -42.46
N THR A 529 3.50 -27.19 -42.24
CA THR A 529 4.37 -27.81 -43.22
C THR A 529 4.51 -29.28 -42.88
N SER A 530 3.89 -30.10 -43.70
CA SER A 530 4.18 -31.53 -43.82
C SER A 530 5.50 -31.71 -44.54
N VAL A 531 6.43 -32.45 -43.93
CA VAL A 531 7.55 -33.06 -44.67
C VAL A 531 7.52 -34.54 -44.39
N SER A 532 7.52 -35.26 -45.49
CA SER A 532 7.61 -36.70 -45.73
C SER A 532 8.76 -37.37 -45.00
#